data_15769bc9744f1c16c4999649800255ef
#
_entry.id   15769bc9744f1c16c4999649800255ef
#
_cell.length_a   1.000
_cell.length_b   1.000
_cell.length_c   1.000
_cell.angle_alpha   90.00
_cell.angle_beta   90.00
_cell.angle_gamma   90.00
#
_symmetry.space_group_name_H-M   'P 1'
#
loop_
_entity.id
_entity.type
_entity.pdbx_description
1 polymer ?
#
loop_
_entity_poly.entity_id
_entity_poly.type
_entity_poly.pdbx_seq_one_letter_code
_entity_poly.pdbx_strand_id
1 'polypeptide(L)'
;RHADGWNVLQFRPEEPDEQQKGRKIDLVPAPCGPAIRIEGRRYSDLESLLPIECKRLPTPKDADRDEQEYVIHRRATTGGIQRFKAGHHGADHKLGVMIAYVQKETLKFWEKRVGDWIKGLVESGQPTWTEQDFLHFERKNENLGLAILSSQHNRDGDRGVIELRHLWLKMN
;
A
#
# COMPACT_ATOMS: atom_id res chain seq x y z
N ARG A 1 3.33 11.60 -29.21
CA ARG A 1 2.64 12.74 -28.55
C ARG A 1 1.79 12.21 -27.41
N HIS A 2 2.04 12.63 -26.21
CA HIS A 2 1.34 12.55 -24.92
C HIS A 2 2.19 11.92 -23.80
N ALA A 3 3.40 12.45 -23.61
CA ALA A 3 4.16 12.27 -22.37
C ALA A 3 3.99 13.47 -21.40
N ASP A 4 3.18 14.47 -21.78
CA ASP A 4 3.20 15.78 -21.10
C ASP A 4 2.50 15.81 -19.73
N GLY A 5 1.70 14.80 -19.40
CA GLY A 5 0.98 14.74 -18.12
C GLY A 5 1.83 14.26 -16.94
N TRP A 6 2.91 13.54 -17.17
CA TRP A 6 3.76 12.97 -16.11
C TRP A 6 4.87 13.91 -15.63
N ASN A 7 5.16 14.96 -16.39
CA ASN A 7 6.18 15.95 -16.03
C ASN A 7 5.78 16.85 -14.86
N VAL A 8 4.55 16.74 -14.37
CA VAL A 8 4.04 17.50 -13.22
C VAL A 8 4.26 16.79 -11.89
N LEU A 9 4.64 15.51 -11.91
CA LEU A 9 4.90 14.70 -10.73
C LEU A 9 6.34 14.22 -10.69
N GLN A 10 6.90 14.21 -9.49
CA GLN A 10 8.13 13.51 -9.15
C GLN A 10 7.80 12.40 -8.15
N PHE A 11 8.60 11.32 -8.17
CA PHE A 11 8.50 10.25 -7.19
C PHE A 11 9.70 10.30 -6.26
N ARG A 12 9.45 10.50 -4.97
CA ARG A 12 10.49 10.58 -3.94
C ARG A 12 10.53 9.25 -3.19
N PRO A 13 11.66 8.51 -3.26
CA PRO A 13 11.82 7.27 -2.50
C PRO A 13 12.22 7.57 -1.06
N GLU A 14 11.85 6.66 -0.16
CA GLU A 14 12.24 6.67 1.25
C GLU A 14 11.94 7.99 1.99
N GLU A 15 10.80 8.62 1.68
CA GLU A 15 10.37 9.84 2.36
C GLU A 15 10.13 9.59 3.86
N PRO A 16 10.61 10.48 4.73
CA PRO A 16 10.28 10.39 6.15
C PRO A 16 8.78 10.40 6.40
N ASP A 17 8.33 9.54 7.31
CA ASP A 17 6.96 9.60 7.82
C ASP A 17 6.77 10.92 8.58
N GLU A 18 5.72 11.66 8.27
CA GLU A 18 5.43 12.96 8.86
C GLU A 18 5.18 12.89 10.37
N GLN A 19 4.73 11.73 10.87
CA GLN A 19 4.33 11.56 12.27
C GLN A 19 5.39 10.92 13.16
N GLN A 20 6.36 10.19 12.61
CA GLN A 20 7.36 9.53 13.42
C GLN A 20 8.76 9.52 12.81
N LYS A 21 9.70 10.14 13.53
CA LYS A 21 11.12 10.14 13.19
C LYS A 21 11.65 8.69 13.09
N GLY A 22 12.34 8.40 11.99
CA GLY A 22 12.95 7.09 11.73
C GLY A 22 12.07 6.11 10.94
N ARG A 23 10.79 6.41 10.68
CA ARG A 23 9.98 5.69 9.71
C ARG A 23 10.11 6.32 8.34
N LYS A 24 9.99 5.49 7.31
CA LYS A 24 10.02 5.92 5.91
C LYS A 24 8.87 5.29 5.14
N ILE A 25 8.30 6.08 4.23
CA ILE A 25 7.36 5.63 3.21
C ILE A 25 8.20 5.26 1.98
N ASP A 26 7.97 4.10 1.39
CA ASP A 26 8.82 3.58 0.32
C ASP A 26 8.85 4.49 -0.91
N LEU A 27 7.70 5.07 -1.26
CA LEU A 27 7.57 5.94 -2.42
C LEU A 27 6.44 6.96 -2.22
N VAL A 28 6.70 8.21 -2.59
CA VAL A 28 5.71 9.29 -2.52
C VAL A 28 5.71 10.08 -3.81
N PRO A 29 4.59 10.12 -4.56
CA PRO A 29 4.42 11.13 -5.61
C PRO A 29 4.22 12.52 -4.99
N ALA A 30 4.92 13.48 -5.53
CA ALA A 30 4.84 14.88 -5.15
C ALA A 30 4.83 15.77 -6.40
N PRO A 31 4.38 17.03 -6.32
CA PRO A 31 4.49 17.96 -7.44
C PRO A 31 5.94 18.14 -7.91
N CYS A 32 6.14 18.17 -9.22
CA CYS A 32 7.41 18.56 -9.84
C CYS A 32 7.36 20.05 -10.16
N GLY A 33 7.55 20.89 -9.14
CA GLY A 33 7.45 22.34 -9.25
C GLY A 33 6.68 22.90 -8.04
N PRO A 34 6.50 24.23 -7.97
CA PRO A 34 6.07 24.88 -6.72
C PRO A 34 4.67 24.48 -6.25
N ALA A 35 3.79 24.06 -7.13
CA ALA A 35 2.50 23.49 -6.75
C ALA A 35 1.74 22.89 -7.94
N ILE A 36 0.83 21.95 -7.65
CA ILE A 36 -0.22 21.50 -8.58
C ILE A 36 -1.59 21.66 -7.94
N ARG A 37 -2.64 21.68 -8.76
CA ARG A 37 -4.03 21.66 -8.29
C ARG A 37 -4.70 20.36 -8.68
N ILE A 38 -5.30 19.69 -7.68
CA ILE A 38 -6.09 18.47 -7.89
C ILE A 38 -7.44 18.71 -7.23
N GLU A 39 -8.52 18.59 -7.97
CA GLU A 39 -9.89 18.79 -7.49
C GLU A 39 -10.08 20.11 -6.70
N GLY A 40 -9.45 21.18 -7.17
CA GLY A 40 -9.53 22.50 -6.55
C GLY A 40 -8.57 22.74 -5.38
N ARG A 41 -8.00 21.69 -4.78
CA ARG A 41 -6.97 21.82 -3.73
C ARG A 41 -5.60 22.05 -4.36
N ARG A 42 -4.84 22.98 -3.80
CA ARG A 42 -3.44 23.23 -4.15
C ARG A 42 -2.54 22.35 -3.29
N TYR A 43 -1.59 21.67 -3.93
CA TYR A 43 -0.54 20.90 -3.29
C TYR A 43 0.81 21.51 -3.64
N SER A 44 1.63 21.76 -2.63
CA SER A 44 3.01 22.23 -2.80
C SER A 44 3.96 21.07 -3.08
N ASP A 45 5.17 21.37 -3.49
CA ASP A 45 6.24 20.39 -3.68
C ASP A 45 6.69 19.69 -2.40
N LEU A 46 6.32 20.24 -1.23
CA LEU A 46 6.60 19.65 0.09
C LEU A 46 5.53 18.65 0.55
N GLU A 47 4.35 18.66 -0.07
CA GLU A 47 3.24 17.79 0.34
C GLU A 47 3.30 16.43 -0.34
N SER A 48 3.08 15.38 0.44
CA SER A 48 2.83 14.03 -0.05
C SER A 48 1.44 13.96 -0.71
N LEU A 49 1.37 13.51 -1.95
CA LEU A 49 0.08 13.34 -2.63
C LEU A 49 -0.56 11.99 -2.30
N LEU A 50 0.26 10.96 -2.11
CA LEU A 50 -0.20 9.58 -1.96
C LEU A 50 0.90 8.73 -1.32
N PRO A 51 0.69 8.12 -0.16
CA PRO A 51 1.65 7.19 0.42
C PRO A 51 1.60 5.84 -0.32
N ILE A 52 2.77 5.37 -0.75
CA ILE A 52 2.93 4.09 -1.44
C ILE A 52 3.90 3.21 -0.65
N GLU A 53 3.44 2.02 -0.28
CA GLU A 53 4.24 0.98 0.35
C GLU A 53 4.52 -0.14 -0.64
N CYS A 54 5.76 -0.61 -0.70
CA CYS A 54 6.21 -1.64 -1.62
C CYS A 54 6.56 -2.93 -0.87
N LYS A 55 6.09 -4.07 -1.35
CA LYS A 55 6.41 -5.38 -0.76
C LYS A 55 6.76 -6.40 -1.83
N ARG A 56 7.61 -7.34 -1.49
CA ARG A 56 7.90 -8.51 -2.33
C ARG A 56 7.02 -9.68 -1.96
N LEU A 57 6.55 -10.40 -2.96
CA LEU A 57 5.83 -11.67 -2.80
C LEU A 57 6.60 -12.78 -3.56
N PRO A 58 7.13 -13.80 -2.85
CA PRO A 58 7.16 -13.96 -1.40
C PRO A 58 8.05 -12.93 -0.69
N THR A 59 7.77 -12.71 0.59
CA THR A 59 8.69 -11.98 1.47
C THR A 59 10.05 -12.70 1.47
N PRO A 60 11.17 -12.00 1.36
CA PRO A 60 12.49 -12.61 1.44
C PRO A 60 12.67 -13.38 2.74
N LYS A 61 13.31 -14.54 2.65
CA LYS A 61 13.65 -15.34 3.84
C LYS A 61 14.80 -14.67 4.57
N ASP A 62 14.46 -13.94 5.61
CA ASP A 62 15.39 -13.31 6.52
C ASP A 62 14.86 -13.52 7.94
N ALA A 63 15.76 -13.63 8.93
CA ALA A 63 15.41 -13.98 10.31
C ALA A 63 14.38 -13.01 10.94
N ASP A 64 14.42 -11.74 10.53
CA ASP A 64 13.58 -10.69 11.08
C ASP A 64 12.34 -10.37 10.24
N ARG A 65 12.08 -11.15 9.17
CA ARG A 65 10.94 -10.92 8.28
C ARG A 65 9.82 -11.92 8.52
N ASP A 66 8.59 -11.43 8.40
CA ASP A 66 7.39 -12.26 8.48
C ASP A 66 6.91 -12.65 7.08
N GLU A 67 6.54 -13.91 6.87
CA GLU A 67 5.98 -14.37 5.61
C GLU A 67 4.74 -13.55 5.19
N GLN A 68 3.96 -13.10 6.18
CA GLN A 68 2.74 -12.33 5.99
C GLN A 68 2.98 -10.81 5.90
N GLU A 69 4.21 -10.36 5.73
CA GLU A 69 4.61 -8.94 5.80
C GLU A 69 3.85 -8.04 4.80
N TYR A 70 3.28 -8.59 3.75
CA TYR A 70 2.37 -7.85 2.88
C TYR A 70 1.14 -7.35 3.64
N VAL A 71 0.62 -8.14 4.56
CA VAL A 71 -0.57 -7.85 5.37
C VAL A 71 -0.16 -7.34 6.75
N ILE A 72 0.50 -8.19 7.52
CA ILE A 72 0.86 -7.97 8.92
C ILE A 72 2.26 -8.51 9.21
N HIS A 73 2.93 -7.91 10.16
CA HIS A 73 4.11 -8.49 10.81
C HIS A 73 3.72 -8.89 12.23
N ARG A 74 3.69 -10.21 12.53
CA ARG A 74 3.16 -10.76 13.78
C ARG A 74 3.95 -10.37 15.04
N ARG A 75 5.22 -9.98 14.89
CA ARG A 75 6.12 -9.59 16.00
C ARG A 75 6.44 -8.10 16.04
N ALA A 76 5.95 -7.33 15.06
CA ALA A 76 6.23 -5.91 14.93
C ALA A 76 5.03 -5.20 14.27
N THR A 77 5.10 -3.89 14.12
CA THR A 77 4.07 -3.06 13.47
C THR A 77 4.47 -2.65 12.06
N THR A 78 5.20 -3.50 11.35
CA THR A 78 5.85 -3.19 10.06
C THR A 78 5.21 -3.88 8.86
N GLY A 79 4.09 -4.59 9.04
CA GLY A 79 3.32 -5.16 7.94
C GLY A 79 2.73 -4.09 7.03
N GLY A 80 2.61 -4.37 5.74
CA GLY A 80 2.18 -3.37 4.76
C GLY A 80 0.81 -2.78 5.07
N ILE A 81 -0.26 -3.58 4.99
CA ILE A 81 -1.62 -3.12 5.32
C ILE A 81 -1.69 -2.65 6.78
N GLN A 82 -1.04 -3.37 7.70
CA GLN A 82 -0.99 -3.02 9.12
C GLN A 82 -0.50 -1.58 9.37
N ARG A 83 0.50 -1.09 8.63
CA ARG A 83 1.01 0.29 8.76
C ARG A 83 -0.05 1.33 8.44
N PHE A 84 -0.82 1.10 7.39
CA PHE A 84 -1.92 2.00 7.03
C PHE A 84 -3.04 1.99 8.07
N LYS A 85 -3.40 0.81 8.58
CA LYS A 85 -4.42 0.66 9.65
C LYS A 85 -4.00 1.36 10.94
N ALA A 86 -2.75 1.22 11.32
CA ALA A 86 -2.18 1.90 12.49
C ALA A 86 -1.94 3.40 12.28
N GLY A 87 -2.16 3.93 11.06
CA GLY A 87 -1.86 5.32 10.72
C GLY A 87 -0.36 5.63 10.70
N HIS A 88 0.49 4.60 10.57
CA HIS A 88 1.94 4.80 10.44
C HIS A 88 2.33 5.28 9.04
N HIS A 89 1.49 5.04 8.04
CA HIS A 89 1.61 5.59 6.71
C HIS A 89 0.30 6.26 6.35
N GLY A 90 0.39 7.47 5.81
CA GLY A 90 -0.75 8.21 5.30
C GLY A 90 -1.82 8.50 6.34
N ALA A 91 -1.44 8.90 7.56
CA ALA A 91 -2.38 9.20 8.64
C ALA A 91 -3.47 10.19 8.23
N ASP A 92 -3.12 11.19 7.44
CA ASP A 92 -4.02 12.24 6.96
C ASP A 92 -4.62 11.96 5.56
N HIS A 93 -4.27 10.79 4.97
CA HIS A 93 -4.76 10.39 3.66
C HIS A 93 -5.97 9.46 3.79
N LYS A 94 -6.92 9.59 2.88
CA LYS A 94 -8.05 8.65 2.72
C LYS A 94 -7.76 7.54 1.73
N LEU A 95 -6.67 7.67 0.98
CA LEU A 95 -6.21 6.73 -0.05
C LEU A 95 -4.73 6.44 0.15
N GLY A 96 -4.35 5.18 0.01
CA GLY A 96 -2.97 4.71 -0.04
C GLY A 96 -2.77 3.67 -1.15
N VAL A 97 -1.54 3.35 -1.45
CA VAL A 97 -1.21 2.33 -2.45
C VAL A 97 -0.27 1.28 -1.88
N MET A 98 -0.55 0.03 -2.21
CA MET A 98 0.32 -1.11 -1.96
C MET A 98 0.84 -1.64 -3.29
N ILE A 99 2.14 -1.64 -3.52
CA ILE A 99 2.75 -2.30 -4.68
C ILE A 99 3.32 -3.64 -4.25
N ALA A 100 2.90 -4.72 -4.93
CA ALA A 100 3.51 -6.03 -4.75
C ALA A 100 4.38 -6.41 -5.94
N TYR A 101 5.65 -6.69 -5.70
CA TYR A 101 6.55 -7.31 -6.67
C TYR A 101 6.44 -8.84 -6.53
N VAL A 102 5.65 -9.47 -7.40
CA VAL A 102 5.41 -10.92 -7.40
C VAL A 102 6.56 -11.62 -8.11
N GLN A 103 7.53 -12.12 -7.34
CA GLN A 103 8.76 -12.73 -7.83
C GLN A 103 8.65 -14.23 -8.08
N LYS A 104 7.70 -14.90 -7.43
CA LYS A 104 7.44 -16.33 -7.58
C LYS A 104 5.93 -16.57 -7.58
N GLU A 105 5.54 -17.72 -8.07
CA GLU A 105 4.15 -18.14 -8.17
C GLU A 105 3.30 -17.26 -9.11
N THR A 106 2.02 -17.51 -9.19
CA THR A 106 1.08 -16.78 -10.03
C THR A 106 0.36 -15.68 -9.25
N LEU A 107 -0.19 -14.71 -9.96
CA LEU A 107 -1.06 -13.69 -9.34
C LEU A 107 -2.24 -14.35 -8.61
N LYS A 108 -2.83 -15.43 -9.20
CA LYS A 108 -3.94 -16.19 -8.59
C LYS A 108 -3.52 -16.91 -7.29
N PHE A 109 -2.30 -17.44 -7.26
CA PHE A 109 -1.77 -18.05 -6.03
C PHE A 109 -1.71 -17.01 -4.91
N TRP A 110 -1.16 -15.83 -5.19
CA TRP A 110 -1.02 -14.78 -4.19
C TRP A 110 -2.36 -14.15 -3.79
N GLU A 111 -3.31 -14.04 -4.72
CA GLU A 111 -4.70 -13.65 -4.42
C GLU A 111 -5.27 -14.53 -3.30
N LYS A 112 -5.22 -15.84 -3.51
CA LYS A 112 -5.69 -16.79 -2.50
C LYS A 112 -4.89 -16.69 -1.21
N ARG A 113 -3.55 -16.67 -1.29
CA ARG A 113 -2.66 -16.69 -0.11
C ARG A 113 -2.84 -15.47 0.78
N VAL A 114 -2.86 -14.26 0.18
CA VAL A 114 -3.08 -13.01 0.90
C VAL A 114 -4.51 -12.96 1.46
N GLY A 115 -5.49 -13.39 0.68
CA GLY A 115 -6.87 -13.54 1.15
C GLY A 115 -7.01 -14.47 2.36
N ASP A 116 -6.34 -15.62 2.33
CA ASP A 116 -6.32 -16.57 3.46
C ASP A 116 -5.69 -15.95 4.72
N TRP A 117 -4.63 -15.13 4.57
CA TRP A 117 -4.02 -14.42 5.71
C TRP A 117 -4.99 -13.41 6.33
N ILE A 118 -5.64 -12.58 5.51
CA ILE A 118 -6.63 -11.61 6.01
C ILE A 118 -7.80 -12.33 6.68
N LYS A 119 -8.31 -13.39 6.04
CA LYS A 119 -9.39 -14.20 6.59
C LYS A 119 -9.01 -14.77 7.96
N GLY A 120 -7.83 -15.33 8.11
CA GLY A 120 -7.34 -15.83 9.39
C GLY A 120 -7.27 -14.76 10.48
N LEU A 121 -6.92 -13.50 10.15
CA LEU A 121 -6.93 -12.39 11.09
C LEU A 121 -8.34 -12.03 11.53
N VAL A 122 -9.31 -12.01 10.61
CA VAL A 122 -10.73 -11.75 10.90
C VAL A 122 -11.30 -12.86 11.78
N GLU A 123 -11.10 -14.13 11.41
CA GLU A 123 -11.62 -15.29 12.14
C GLU A 123 -11.00 -15.46 13.53
N SER A 124 -9.75 -15.04 13.72
CA SER A 124 -9.09 -15.05 15.03
C SER A 124 -9.49 -13.88 15.93
N GLY A 125 -10.38 -12.99 15.46
CA GLY A 125 -10.84 -11.83 16.24
C GLY A 125 -9.73 -10.80 16.50
N GLN A 126 -8.74 -10.69 15.61
CA GLN A 126 -7.73 -9.66 15.75
C GLN A 126 -8.37 -8.27 15.70
N PRO A 127 -8.09 -7.40 16.69
CA PRO A 127 -8.68 -6.06 16.73
C PRO A 127 -8.51 -5.32 15.41
N THR A 128 -9.54 -4.59 15.01
CA THR A 128 -9.59 -3.77 13.79
C THR A 128 -9.65 -4.52 12.46
N TRP A 129 -9.47 -5.87 12.43
CA TRP A 129 -9.61 -6.67 11.20
C TRP A 129 -11.05 -7.14 11.02
N THR A 130 -11.63 -6.84 9.87
CA THR A 130 -13.03 -7.11 9.52
C THR A 130 -13.15 -7.60 8.08
N GLU A 131 -14.33 -8.01 7.65
CA GLU A 131 -14.60 -8.40 6.28
C GLU A 131 -14.35 -7.27 5.25
N GLN A 132 -14.35 -6.01 5.68
CA GLN A 132 -14.02 -4.87 4.83
C GLN A 132 -12.55 -4.88 4.39
N ASP A 133 -11.69 -5.58 5.14
CA ASP A 133 -10.26 -5.69 4.83
C ASP A 133 -9.98 -6.67 3.67
N PHE A 134 -10.97 -7.44 3.20
CA PHE A 134 -10.78 -8.36 2.08
C PHE A 134 -10.42 -7.62 0.80
N LEU A 135 -9.57 -8.28 0.00
CA LEU A 135 -9.15 -7.77 -1.31
C LEU A 135 -10.25 -8.00 -2.35
N HIS A 136 -10.60 -6.95 -3.06
CA HIS A 136 -11.53 -6.99 -4.19
C HIS A 136 -10.78 -6.80 -5.51
N PHE A 137 -10.95 -7.75 -6.43
CA PHE A 137 -10.35 -7.67 -7.75
C PHE A 137 -11.07 -6.65 -8.62
N GLU A 138 -10.33 -5.72 -9.21
CA GLU A 138 -10.86 -4.73 -10.15
C GLU A 138 -10.45 -5.06 -11.59
N ARG A 139 -9.20 -5.39 -11.81
CA ARG A 139 -8.66 -5.69 -13.14
C ARG A 139 -7.49 -6.65 -13.04
N LYS A 140 -7.41 -7.56 -14.00
CA LYS A 140 -6.30 -8.48 -14.18
C LYS A 140 -5.90 -8.53 -15.65
N ASN A 141 -4.61 -8.44 -15.91
CA ASN A 141 -4.02 -8.69 -17.22
C ASN A 141 -2.87 -9.68 -17.06
N GLU A 142 -3.14 -10.94 -17.32
CA GLU A 142 -2.15 -12.01 -17.16
C GLU A 142 -0.98 -11.89 -18.15
N ASN A 143 -1.24 -11.39 -19.37
CA ASN A 143 -0.20 -11.19 -20.38
C ASN A 143 0.83 -10.13 -19.96
N LEU A 144 0.37 -9.10 -19.26
CA LEU A 144 1.23 -8.07 -18.70
C LEU A 144 1.73 -8.41 -17.29
N GLY A 145 1.29 -9.52 -16.71
CA GLY A 145 1.62 -9.86 -15.33
C GLY A 145 1.10 -8.84 -14.32
N LEU A 146 -0.06 -8.23 -14.57
CA LEU A 146 -0.60 -7.12 -13.80
C LEU A 146 -1.93 -7.49 -13.16
N ALA A 147 -2.11 -7.14 -11.88
CA ALA A 147 -3.42 -7.12 -11.23
C ALA A 147 -3.61 -5.83 -10.42
N ILE A 148 -4.84 -5.33 -10.44
CA ILE A 148 -5.29 -4.18 -9.65
C ILE A 148 -6.41 -4.68 -8.74
N LEU A 149 -6.26 -4.40 -7.43
CA LEU A 149 -7.22 -4.76 -6.41
C LEU A 149 -7.47 -3.54 -5.52
N SER A 150 -8.56 -3.58 -4.76
CA SER A 150 -8.87 -2.59 -3.73
C SER A 150 -9.25 -3.26 -2.41
N SER A 151 -9.14 -2.52 -1.33
CA SER A 151 -9.65 -2.89 -0.01
C SER A 151 -9.93 -1.65 0.83
N GLN A 152 -10.77 -1.79 1.85
CA GLN A 152 -11.09 -0.72 2.78
C GLN A 152 -10.72 -1.15 4.20
N HIS A 153 -10.07 -0.27 4.93
CA HIS A 153 -9.55 -0.59 6.24
C HIS A 153 -10.00 0.43 7.27
N ASN A 154 -10.65 -0.05 8.33
CA ASN A 154 -10.83 0.74 9.54
C ASN A 154 -9.47 0.97 10.20
N ARG A 155 -9.19 2.20 10.59
CA ARG A 155 -7.95 2.60 11.24
C ARG A 155 -8.11 2.72 12.74
N ASP A 156 -7.02 2.56 13.45
CA ASP A 156 -7.00 2.71 14.90
C ASP A 156 -7.36 4.15 15.31
N GLY A 157 -8.14 4.29 16.38
CA GLY A 157 -8.63 5.57 16.88
C GLY A 157 -9.63 6.24 15.92
N ASP A 158 -9.71 7.57 15.96
CA ASP A 158 -10.69 8.37 15.22
C ASP A 158 -10.27 8.71 13.77
N ARG A 159 -9.30 7.98 13.19
CA ARG A 159 -8.76 8.27 11.85
C ARG A 159 -9.71 7.88 10.71
N GLY A 160 -10.81 7.19 11.01
CA GLY A 160 -11.79 6.75 10.02
C GLY A 160 -11.25 5.64 9.10
N VAL A 161 -11.79 5.56 7.90
CA VAL A 161 -11.47 4.53 6.90
C VAL A 161 -10.38 5.02 5.95
N ILE A 162 -9.47 4.12 5.56
CA ILE A 162 -8.56 4.31 4.42
C ILE A 162 -8.89 3.29 3.34
N GLU A 163 -8.92 3.73 2.10
CA GLU A 163 -8.95 2.86 0.93
C GLU A 163 -7.51 2.55 0.51
N LEU A 164 -7.21 1.29 0.22
CA LEU A 164 -5.96 0.89 -0.39
C LEU A 164 -6.20 0.38 -1.80
N ARG A 165 -5.42 0.92 -2.74
CA ARG A 165 -5.26 0.38 -4.08
C ARG A 165 -4.06 -0.54 -4.10
N HIS A 166 -4.22 -1.75 -4.60
CA HIS A 166 -3.15 -2.73 -4.69
C HIS A 166 -2.75 -2.91 -6.15
N LEU A 167 -1.49 -2.69 -6.44
CA LEU A 167 -0.90 -2.92 -7.76
C LEU A 167 0.07 -4.09 -7.66
N TRP A 168 -0.28 -5.22 -8.25
CA TRP A 168 0.56 -6.42 -8.26
C TRP A 168 1.24 -6.58 -9.61
N LEU A 169 2.56 -6.63 -9.57
CA LEU A 169 3.42 -6.71 -10.75
C LEU A 169 4.17 -8.03 -10.71
N LYS A 170 3.87 -8.92 -11.64
CA LYS A 170 4.64 -10.15 -11.78
C LYS A 170 5.98 -9.82 -12.44
N MET A 171 7.04 -10.14 -11.73
CA MET A 171 8.42 -10.01 -12.23
C MET A 171 8.76 -11.26 -13.04
N ASN A 172 9.43 -11.06 -14.17
CA ASN A 172 9.92 -12.15 -15.04
C ASN A 172 11.25 -12.70 -14.52
#